data_98a51723bc6b151a49ca567ba9526bd4
#
_entry.id   98a51723bc6b151a49ca567ba9526bd4
#
_cell.length_a   1.000
_cell.length_b   1.000
_cell.length_c   1.000
_cell.angle_alpha   90.00
_cell.angle_beta   90.00
_cell.angle_gamma   90.00
#
_symmetry.space_group_name_H-M   'P 1'
#
loop_
_entity.id
_entity.type
_entity.pdbx_description
1 polymer ?
#
loop_
_entity_poly.entity_id
_entity_poly.type
_entity_poly.pdbx_seq_one_letter_code
_entity_poly.pdbx_strand_id
1 'polypeptide(L)' 'MEKIKVSEIEIIVTGKKTKPYFEIKYREVGKQYYNIGFSSYNLDCVFDWKEKCFEVIKPKKNIFRKIFRI' A
#
# COMPACT_ATOMS: atom_id res chain seq x y z
N MET A 1 -0.39 18.81 2.36
CA MET A 1 -0.47 17.99 1.16
C MET A 1 -1.39 16.80 1.40
N GLU A 2 -2.27 16.55 0.46
CA GLU A 2 -3.22 15.46 0.62
C GLU A 2 -2.57 14.13 0.33
N LYS A 3 -2.97 13.15 1.11
CA LYS A 3 -2.50 11.80 0.88
C LYS A 3 -3.42 11.07 -0.09
N ILE A 4 -2.86 10.10 -0.80
CA ILE A 4 -3.63 9.26 -1.70
C ILE A 4 -4.37 8.24 -0.84
N LYS A 5 -5.68 8.21 -0.95
CA LYS A 5 -6.48 7.27 -0.17
C LYS A 5 -6.54 5.93 -0.87
N VAL A 6 -6.11 4.90 -0.18
CA VAL A 6 -6.01 3.56 -0.74
C VAL A 6 -6.72 2.54 0.12
N SER A 7 -7.24 1.51 -0.53
CA SER A 7 -7.85 0.39 0.19
C SER A 7 -6.83 -0.72 0.42
N GLU A 8 -5.79 -0.77 -0.39
CA GLU A 8 -4.72 -1.75 -0.24
C GLU A 8 -3.41 -1.11 -0.64
N ILE A 9 -2.34 -1.51 0.05
CA ILE A 9 -1.01 -1.01 -0.27
C ILE A 9 0.01 -2.05 0.19
N GLU A 10 1.02 -2.26 -0.64
CA GLU A 10 2.10 -3.17 -0.29
C GLU A 10 3.37 -2.75 -0.98
N ILE A 11 4.49 -3.21 -0.46
CA ILE A 11 5.79 -2.97 -1.07
C ILE A 11 6.20 -4.26 -1.75
N ILE A 12 6.48 -4.18 -3.04
CA ILE A 12 6.95 -5.34 -3.79
C ILE A 12 8.43 -5.17 -4.08
N VAL A 13 9.12 -6.29 -4.13
CA VAL A 13 10.56 -6.30 -4.35
C VAL A 13 10.84 -6.93 -5.70
N THR A 14 11.55 -6.20 -6.55
CA THR A 14 11.93 -6.70 -7.86
C THR A 14 13.45 -6.54 -8.00
N GLY A 15 13.96 -6.79 -9.19
CA GLY A 15 15.38 -6.65 -9.42
C GLY A 15 16.15 -7.87 -8.98
N LYS A 16 17.47 -7.71 -8.84
CA LYS A 16 18.36 -8.79 -8.50
C LYS A 16 18.53 -8.90 -7.00
N LYS A 17 18.90 -10.09 -6.53
CA LYS A 17 19.13 -10.28 -5.10
C LYS A 17 20.21 -9.35 -4.58
N THR A 18 21.22 -9.09 -5.39
CA THR A 18 22.32 -8.22 -4.98
C THR A 18 21.96 -6.75 -5.07
N LYS A 19 20.90 -6.44 -5.81
CA LYS A 19 20.47 -5.05 -5.96
C LYS A 19 18.95 -5.01 -6.07
N PRO A 20 18.25 -5.20 -4.96
CA PRO A 20 16.79 -5.22 -4.99
C PRO A 20 16.21 -3.85 -5.26
N TYR A 21 15.11 -3.83 -5.97
CA TYR A 21 14.40 -2.62 -6.31
C TYR A 21 13.03 -2.69 -5.65
N PHE A 22 12.64 -1.64 -4.97
CA PHE A 22 11.41 -1.63 -4.20
C PHE A 22 10.40 -0.71 -4.84
N GLU A 23 9.16 -1.18 -4.91
CA GLU A 23 8.07 -0.40 -5.52
C GLU A 23 6.84 -0.49 -4.64
N ILE A 24 6.04 0.56 -4.64
CA ILE A 24 4.79 0.57 -3.91
C ILE A 24 3.68 0.21 -4.88
N LYS A 25 2.95 -0.83 -4.55
CA LYS A 25 1.77 -1.26 -5.30
C LYS A 25 0.56 -0.93 -4.46
N TYR A 26 -0.39 -0.22 -5.02
CA TYR A 26 -1.53 0.23 -4.25
C TYR A 26 -2.79 0.25 -5.10
N ARG A 27 -3.92 0.20 -4.43
CA ARG A 27 -5.22 0.32 -5.07
C ARG A 27 -5.98 1.45 -4.38
N GLU A 28 -6.35 2.45 -5.15
CA GLU A 28 -7.09 3.58 -4.60
C GLU A 28 -8.51 3.16 -4.24
N VAL A 29 -9.07 3.85 -3.26
CA VAL A 29 -10.42 3.60 -2.83
C VAL A 29 -11.38 3.83 -4.00
N GLY A 30 -12.24 2.86 -4.25
CA GLY A 30 -13.19 2.96 -5.35
C GLY A 30 -12.68 2.49 -6.68
N LYS A 31 -11.42 2.11 -6.76
CA LYS A 31 -10.84 1.60 -8.01
C LYS A 31 -10.67 0.11 -7.92
N GLN A 32 -10.70 -0.55 -9.08
CA GLN A 32 -10.56 -1.99 -9.13
C GLN A 32 -9.21 -2.44 -9.66
N TYR A 33 -8.37 -1.50 -10.03
CA TYR A 33 -7.06 -1.83 -10.56
C TYR A 33 -5.97 -1.33 -9.60
N TYR A 34 -4.81 -1.93 -9.73
CA TYR A 34 -3.66 -1.55 -8.92
C TYR A 34 -2.77 -0.61 -9.70
N ASN A 35 -2.12 0.28 -8.98
CA ASN A 35 -1.12 1.17 -9.52
C ASN A 35 0.22 0.85 -8.88
N ILE A 36 1.29 1.09 -9.61
CA ILE A 36 2.64 0.96 -9.09
C ILE A 36 3.32 2.30 -9.25
N GLY A 37 3.86 2.80 -8.14
CA GLY A 37 4.55 4.08 -8.16
C GLY A 37 5.51 4.17 -7.00
N PHE A 38 6.21 5.29 -6.92
CA PHE A 38 7.12 5.54 -5.80
C PHE A 38 8.10 4.41 -5.61
N SER A 39 8.97 4.23 -6.58
CA SER A 39 9.95 3.13 -6.53
C SER A 39 11.35 3.66 -6.29
N SER A 40 12.17 2.84 -5.67
CA SER A 40 13.54 3.23 -5.34
C SER A 40 14.35 2.00 -4.98
N TYR A 41 15.67 2.12 -5.09
CA TYR A 41 16.56 1.09 -4.58
C TYR A 41 16.73 1.22 -3.07
N ASN A 42 16.29 2.33 -2.50
CA ASN A 42 16.42 2.58 -1.06
C ASN A 42 15.10 2.29 -0.38
N LEU A 43 15.08 1.22 0.42
CA LEU A 43 13.85 0.79 1.08
C LEU A 43 13.33 1.83 2.06
N ASP A 44 14.24 2.53 2.73
CA ASP A 44 13.82 3.55 3.70
C ASP A 44 13.04 4.67 3.02
N CYS A 45 13.44 5.04 1.82
CA CYS A 45 12.71 6.05 1.07
C CYS A 45 11.31 5.58 0.72
N VAL A 46 11.20 4.30 0.35
CA VAL A 46 9.92 3.73 -0.02
C VAL A 46 8.98 3.67 1.18
N PHE A 47 9.49 3.26 2.34
CA PHE A 47 8.70 3.26 3.56
C PHE A 47 8.24 4.68 3.93
N ASP A 48 9.12 5.65 3.76
CA ASP A 48 8.79 7.03 4.07
C ASP A 48 7.66 7.53 3.18
N TRP A 49 7.74 7.23 1.89
CA TRP A 49 6.67 7.59 0.97
C TRP A 49 5.37 6.91 1.33
N LYS A 50 5.46 5.63 1.71
CA LYS A 50 4.26 4.88 2.08
C LYS A 50 3.53 5.57 3.22
N GLU A 51 4.26 6.05 4.20
CA GLU A 51 3.64 6.68 5.36
C GLU A 51 3.18 8.11 5.08
N LYS A 52 3.93 8.82 4.27
CA LYS A 52 3.65 10.25 4.06
C LYS A 52 2.70 10.52 2.92
N CYS A 53 2.67 9.65 1.92
CA CYS A 53 1.91 9.92 0.71
C CYS A 53 0.61 9.14 0.63
N PHE A 54 0.41 8.15 1.49
CA PHE A 54 -0.76 7.28 1.40
C PHE A 54 -1.50 7.21 2.71
N GLU A 55 -2.81 7.10 2.61
CA GLU A 55 -3.67 6.90 3.76
C GLU A 55 -4.50 5.65 3.51
N VAL A 56 -4.39 4.66 4.38
CA VAL A 56 -5.11 3.40 4.22
C VAL A 56 -6.49 3.54 4.84
N ILE A 57 -7.49 3.35 4.00
CA ILE A 57 -8.89 3.42 4.44
C ILE A 57 -9.40 2.00 4.59
N LYS A 58 -9.68 1.60 5.80
CA LYS A 58 -10.16 0.25 6.07
C LYS A 58 -11.67 0.22 6.07
N PRO A 59 -12.26 -0.81 5.45
CA PRO A 59 -13.71 -0.93 5.44
C PRO A 59 -14.23 -1.29 6.83
N LYS A 60 -15.46 -0.88 7.09
CA LYS A 60 -16.07 -1.17 8.38
C LYS A 60 -16.60 -2.58 8.50
N LYS A 61 -16.42 -3.35 7.47
CA LYS A 61 -16.91 -4.72 7.45
C LYS A 61 -16.38 -5.58 8.57
N ASN A 62 -15.30 -5.18 9.16
CA ASN A 62 -14.72 -5.93 10.26
C ASN A 62 -15.70 -6.12 11.40
N ILE A 63 -16.61 -5.22 11.53
CA ILE A 63 -17.60 -5.32 12.59
C ILE A 63 -18.48 -6.54 12.40
N PHE A 64 -18.80 -6.84 11.16
CA PHE A 64 -19.64 -8.00 10.89
C PHE A 64 -18.99 -9.31 11.28
N ARG A 65 -17.71 -9.37 11.13
CA ARG A 65 -17.03 -10.59 11.48
C ARG A 65 -17.18 -10.92 12.94
N LYS A 66 -17.15 -9.91 13.77
CA LYS A 66 -17.30 -10.14 15.19
C LYS A 66 -18.66 -10.71 15.52
N ILE A 67 -19.64 -10.29 14.82
CA ILE A 67 -20.99 -10.77 15.05
C ILE A 67 -21.10 -12.24 14.71
N PHE A 68 -20.50 -12.64 13.62
CA PHE A 68 -20.56 -14.02 13.20
C PHE A 68 -19.85 -14.97 14.12
N ARG A 69 -18.99 -14.47 14.92
CA ARG A 69 -18.23 -15.33 15.80
C ARG A 69 -19.00 -15.81 17.00
N ILE A 70 -20.11 -15.29 17.20
CA ILE A 70 -20.95 -15.65 18.35
C ILE A 70 -21.64 -16.98 18.16
#